data_1974fee60953adfa0ba6fbd430784c60
#
_entry.id   1974fee60953adfa0ba6fbd430784c60
#
_cell.length_a   1.000
_cell.length_b   1.000
_cell.length_c   1.000
_cell.angle_alpha   90.00
_cell.angle_beta   90.00
_cell.angle_gamma   90.00
#
_symmetry.space_group_name_H-M   'P 1'
#
loop_
_entity.id
_entity.type
_entity.pdbx_description
1 polymer ?
#
loop_
_entity_poly.entity_id
_entity_poly.type
_entity_poly.pdbx_seq_one_letter_code
_entity_poly.pdbx_strand_id
1 'polypeptide(L)'
;LMQQADQHKNEVFEHSGDRSSAEAEISSLQRMAETLERRKAALLSDKDSGEDSNKETLDNLNQMRHEKERIVDNLEHIKEQRLLKKEEFAAMREDEKKLSRTFEDLRISLSQLSARKKTIEEMESNYEGYNYAVRYIMRSGLSGIHGVVADLITVPEGYETAIETALGAGLQNIVCENDESAKAAIRALKANKAGRLTFLPVSSVRGRTSYEERLRQEAGFRGFGPECLTFDPRYQGVISYLLGRVVIVDDMDHAVRMSKKGGGLRFVTLDGEVINAGGAITGGKYKNKTANILDRKAEIQSLEKEIIGKNNQKDEVGRKLESLREGIGGY
;
A
#
# COMPACT_ATOMS: atom_id res chain seq x y z
N LEU A 1 -8.66 -21.16 2.46
CA LEU A 1 -9.34 -20.70 3.68
C LEU A 1 -10.14 -21.81 4.37
N MET A 2 -10.96 -22.61 3.67
CA MET A 2 -11.73 -23.72 4.23
C MET A 2 -10.83 -24.89 4.73
N GLN A 3 -9.83 -25.29 3.95
CA GLN A 3 -8.87 -26.33 4.35
C GLN A 3 -8.00 -25.95 5.57
N GLN A 4 -7.64 -24.70 5.70
CA GLN A 4 -6.89 -24.19 6.87
C GLN A 4 -7.76 -24.12 8.14
N ALA A 5 -9.02 -23.77 8.00
CA ALA A 5 -9.98 -23.80 9.10
C ALA A 5 -10.23 -25.22 9.62
N ASP A 6 -10.26 -26.21 8.73
CA ASP A 6 -10.43 -27.61 9.08
C ASP A 6 -9.16 -28.20 9.74
N GLN A 7 -7.97 -27.76 9.29
CA GLN A 7 -6.70 -28.13 9.93
C GLN A 7 -6.65 -27.62 11.38
N HIS A 8 -6.91 -26.35 11.61
CA HIS A 8 -6.92 -25.77 12.97
C HIS A 8 -8.03 -26.34 13.85
N LYS A 9 -9.14 -26.73 13.27
CA LYS A 9 -10.19 -27.44 14.02
C LYS A 9 -9.73 -28.79 14.50
N ASN A 10 -9.01 -29.53 13.69
CA ASN A 10 -8.43 -30.82 14.07
C ASN A 10 -7.36 -30.67 15.15
N GLU A 11 -6.51 -29.66 15.07
CA GLU A 11 -5.47 -29.34 16.05
C GLU A 11 -6.09 -28.93 17.40
N VAL A 12 -7.16 -28.14 17.41
CA VAL A 12 -7.93 -27.81 18.64
C VAL A 12 -8.56 -29.08 19.24
N PHE A 13 -9.01 -30.02 18.40
CA PHE A 13 -9.50 -31.33 18.87
C PHE A 13 -8.40 -32.18 19.50
N GLU A 14 -7.19 -32.19 18.92
CA GLU A 14 -6.03 -32.92 19.43
C GLU A 14 -5.60 -32.37 20.81
N HIS A 15 -5.49 -31.07 20.97
CA HIS A 15 -5.18 -30.42 22.27
C HIS A 15 -6.31 -30.54 23.30
N SER A 16 -7.56 -30.56 22.86
CA SER A 16 -8.69 -30.87 23.73
C SER A 16 -8.60 -32.32 24.22
N GLY A 17 -8.09 -33.24 23.37
CA GLY A 17 -7.80 -34.63 23.71
C GLY A 17 -6.69 -34.75 24.74
N ASP A 18 -5.57 -34.04 24.54
CA ASP A 18 -4.44 -34.02 25.50
C ASP A 18 -4.85 -33.46 26.86
N ARG A 19 -5.65 -32.38 26.88
CA ARG A 19 -6.22 -31.83 28.12
C ARG A 19 -7.14 -32.83 28.83
N SER A 20 -7.99 -33.49 28.09
CA SER A 20 -8.90 -34.52 28.63
C SER A 20 -8.12 -35.69 29.17
N SER A 21 -7.02 -36.09 28.52
CA SER A 21 -6.10 -37.15 28.96
C SER A 21 -5.41 -36.78 30.29
N ALA A 22 -4.88 -35.55 30.41
CA ALA A 22 -4.27 -35.03 31.63
C ALA A 22 -5.29 -34.92 32.79
N GLU A 23 -6.52 -34.51 32.54
CA GLU A 23 -7.61 -34.47 33.53
C GLU A 23 -8.04 -35.86 33.97
N ALA A 24 -8.02 -36.84 33.04
CA ALA A 24 -8.27 -38.26 33.36
C ALA A 24 -7.15 -38.84 34.23
N GLU A 25 -5.89 -38.48 33.95
CA GLU A 25 -4.74 -38.87 34.77
C GLU A 25 -4.79 -38.29 36.18
N ILE A 26 -5.11 -36.99 36.33
CA ILE A 26 -5.35 -36.36 37.61
C ILE A 26 -6.46 -37.06 38.38
N SER A 27 -7.57 -37.39 37.73
CA SER A 27 -8.69 -38.09 38.34
C SER A 27 -8.31 -39.54 38.73
N SER A 28 -7.45 -40.17 37.94
CA SER A 28 -6.89 -41.52 38.24
C SER A 28 -5.97 -41.47 39.44
N LEU A 29 -5.09 -40.49 39.53
CA LEU A 29 -4.17 -40.28 40.62
C LEU A 29 -4.89 -39.94 41.94
N GLN A 30 -5.98 -39.14 41.87
CA GLN A 30 -6.83 -38.87 43.04
C GLN A 30 -7.50 -40.15 43.58
N ARG A 31 -8.04 -41.00 42.69
CA ARG A 31 -8.60 -42.31 43.08
C ARG A 31 -7.54 -43.24 43.65
N MET A 32 -6.31 -43.16 43.10
CA MET A 32 -5.18 -43.92 43.64
C MET A 32 -4.79 -43.39 45.02
N ALA A 33 -4.76 -42.11 45.27
CA ALA A 33 -4.52 -41.49 46.57
C ALA A 33 -5.58 -41.92 47.61
N GLU A 34 -6.87 -41.88 47.23
CA GLU A 34 -7.95 -42.37 48.07
C GLU A 34 -7.83 -43.88 48.39
N THR A 35 -7.40 -44.66 47.39
CA THR A 35 -7.17 -46.09 47.56
C THR A 35 -6.01 -46.36 48.51
N LEU A 36 -4.94 -45.58 48.41
CA LEU A 36 -3.80 -45.64 49.33
C LEU A 36 -4.18 -45.23 50.77
N GLU A 37 -5.01 -44.21 50.92
CA GLU A 37 -5.50 -43.81 52.28
C GLU A 37 -6.39 -44.90 52.92
N ARG A 38 -7.30 -45.52 52.19
CA ARG A 38 -8.12 -46.63 52.68
C ARG A 38 -7.25 -47.86 53.06
N ARG A 39 -6.23 -48.16 52.27
CA ARG A 39 -5.32 -49.29 52.58
C ARG A 39 -4.46 -49.00 53.78
N LYS A 40 -4.03 -47.75 54.00
CA LYS A 40 -3.33 -47.31 55.22
C LYS A 40 -4.17 -47.50 56.50
N ALA A 41 -5.46 -47.14 56.47
CA ALA A 41 -6.36 -47.33 57.58
C ALA A 41 -6.57 -48.83 57.93
N ALA A 42 -6.70 -49.70 56.92
CA ALA A 42 -6.83 -51.12 57.10
C ALA A 42 -5.54 -51.75 57.68
N LEU A 43 -4.37 -51.36 57.17
CA LEU A 43 -3.08 -51.86 57.69
C LEU A 43 -2.78 -51.44 59.12
N LEU A 44 -3.34 -50.27 59.55
CA LEU A 44 -3.26 -49.82 60.94
C LEU A 44 -4.17 -50.67 61.86
N SER A 45 -5.30 -51.16 61.36
CA SER A 45 -6.22 -52.03 62.10
C SER A 45 -5.65 -53.46 62.29
N ASP A 46 -4.91 -53.95 61.29
CA ASP A 46 -4.29 -55.28 61.35
C ASP A 46 -3.04 -55.33 62.26
N LYS A 47 -2.54 -54.16 62.68
CA LYS A 47 -1.36 -54.03 63.54
C LYS A 47 -1.52 -54.63 64.89
N ASP A 48 -2.74 -54.69 65.38
CA ASP A 48 -3.03 -55.18 66.71
C ASP A 48 -3.09 -56.73 66.83
N SER A 49 -2.87 -57.43 65.69
CA SER A 49 -3.07 -58.88 65.68
C SER A 49 -1.81 -59.78 65.54
N GLY A 50 -0.60 -59.22 65.58
CA GLY A 50 0.61 -60.09 65.56
C GLY A 50 1.94 -59.35 65.37
N GLU A 51 2.93 -59.54 66.23
CA GLU A 51 4.20 -58.78 66.28
C GLU A 51 5.15 -59.05 65.05
N ASP A 52 5.10 -60.24 64.41
CA ASP A 52 5.94 -60.57 63.29
C ASP A 52 5.37 -60.05 61.93
N SER A 53 4.06 -59.88 61.84
CA SER A 53 3.40 -59.28 60.68
C SER A 53 3.58 -57.72 60.60
N ASN A 54 3.93 -57.13 61.73
CA ASN A 54 4.00 -55.68 61.90
C ASN A 54 5.15 -55.00 61.11
N LYS A 55 6.28 -55.63 60.95
CA LYS A 55 7.45 -55.05 60.32
C LYS A 55 7.25 -54.94 58.77
N GLU A 56 6.75 -56.00 58.20
CA GLU A 56 6.42 -56.05 56.75
C GLU A 56 5.30 -55.04 56.40
N THR A 57 4.34 -54.95 57.31
CA THR A 57 3.21 -54.01 57.22
C THR A 57 3.67 -52.53 57.35
N LEU A 58 4.63 -52.25 58.23
CA LEU A 58 5.23 -50.92 58.41
C LEU A 58 6.06 -50.51 57.18
N ASP A 59 6.83 -51.44 56.61
CA ASP A 59 7.62 -51.18 55.42
C ASP A 59 6.72 -50.89 54.20
N ASN A 60 5.66 -51.66 54.05
CA ASN A 60 4.64 -51.43 53.03
C ASN A 60 3.94 -50.06 53.22
N LEU A 61 3.61 -49.67 54.45
CA LEU A 61 3.01 -48.38 54.77
C LEU A 61 3.95 -47.19 54.40
N ASN A 62 5.23 -47.35 54.71
CA ASN A 62 6.23 -46.35 54.35
C ASN A 62 6.42 -46.20 52.84
N GLN A 63 6.45 -47.35 52.13
CA GLN A 63 6.49 -47.34 50.68
C GLN A 63 5.26 -46.61 50.08
N MET A 64 4.05 -46.87 50.60
CA MET A 64 2.83 -46.25 50.16
C MET A 64 2.80 -44.76 50.49
N ARG A 65 3.39 -44.32 51.60
CA ARG A 65 3.53 -42.87 51.93
C ARG A 65 4.46 -42.18 50.97
N HIS A 66 5.61 -42.76 50.66
CA HIS A 66 6.54 -42.20 49.71
C HIS A 66 5.94 -42.12 48.28
N GLU A 67 5.17 -43.15 47.91
CA GLU A 67 4.48 -43.17 46.62
C GLU A 67 3.38 -42.11 46.57
N LYS A 68 2.61 -41.90 47.64
CA LYS A 68 1.63 -40.83 47.77
C LYS A 68 2.28 -39.42 47.68
N GLU A 69 3.39 -39.20 48.39
CA GLU A 69 4.13 -37.94 48.31
C GLU A 69 4.59 -37.65 46.87
N ARG A 70 5.19 -38.62 46.22
CA ARG A 70 5.59 -38.49 44.80
C ARG A 70 4.41 -38.15 43.88
N ILE A 71 3.25 -38.76 44.14
CA ILE A 71 2.05 -38.52 43.33
C ILE A 71 1.54 -37.10 43.58
N VAL A 72 1.55 -36.59 44.81
CA VAL A 72 1.15 -35.26 45.18
C VAL A 72 2.08 -34.23 44.55
N ASP A 73 3.39 -34.40 44.64
CA ASP A 73 4.38 -33.52 44.05
C ASP A 73 4.24 -33.45 42.51
N ASN A 74 4.03 -34.60 41.89
CA ASN A 74 3.77 -34.64 40.44
C ASN A 74 2.48 -33.91 40.06
N LEU A 75 1.45 -34.03 40.86
CA LEU A 75 0.16 -33.35 40.67
C LEU A 75 0.32 -31.82 40.75
N GLU A 76 1.07 -31.32 41.73
CA GLU A 76 1.36 -29.87 41.86
C GLU A 76 2.16 -29.37 40.65
N HIS A 77 3.20 -30.10 40.26
CA HIS A 77 3.99 -29.73 39.11
C HIS A 77 3.17 -29.68 37.80
N ILE A 78 2.30 -30.67 37.58
CA ILE A 78 1.39 -30.70 36.44
C ILE A 78 0.39 -29.51 36.47
N LYS A 79 -0.10 -29.16 37.64
CA LYS A 79 -1.00 -28.01 37.82
C LYS A 79 -0.32 -26.68 37.48
N GLU A 80 0.93 -26.50 37.95
CA GLU A 80 1.73 -25.31 37.62
C GLU A 80 2.01 -25.20 36.12
N GLN A 81 2.48 -26.29 35.49
CA GLN A 81 2.72 -26.32 34.04
C GLN A 81 1.45 -26.01 33.27
N ARG A 82 0.32 -26.55 33.66
CA ARG A 82 -0.98 -26.29 33.03
C ARG A 82 -1.39 -24.82 33.14
N LEU A 83 -1.13 -24.19 34.29
CA LEU A 83 -1.43 -22.78 34.48
C LEU A 83 -0.60 -21.89 33.55
N LEU A 84 0.72 -22.11 33.51
CA LEU A 84 1.64 -21.40 32.63
C LEU A 84 1.24 -21.55 31.14
N LYS A 85 0.97 -22.78 30.72
CA LYS A 85 0.53 -23.03 29.33
C LYS A 85 -0.80 -22.36 29.01
N LYS A 86 -1.72 -22.29 29.96
CA LYS A 86 -2.99 -21.60 29.77
C LYS A 86 -2.80 -20.09 29.59
N GLU A 87 -1.88 -19.49 30.32
CA GLU A 87 -1.56 -18.06 30.20
C GLU A 87 -0.87 -17.76 28.86
N GLU A 88 0.12 -18.57 28.45
CA GLU A 88 0.76 -18.48 27.14
C GLU A 88 -0.26 -18.57 26.00
N PHE A 89 -1.14 -19.58 26.06
CA PHE A 89 -2.19 -19.76 25.06
C PHE A 89 -3.16 -18.57 25.00
N ALA A 90 -3.54 -18.01 26.15
CA ALA A 90 -4.39 -16.82 26.19
C ALA A 90 -3.71 -15.60 25.56
N ALA A 91 -2.42 -15.39 25.81
CA ALA A 91 -1.63 -14.33 25.20
C ALA A 91 -1.55 -14.50 23.68
N MET A 92 -1.22 -15.71 23.19
CA MET A 92 -1.18 -16.02 21.76
C MET A 92 -2.53 -15.79 21.06
N ARG A 93 -3.63 -16.13 21.70
CA ARG A 93 -5.00 -15.87 21.19
C ARG A 93 -5.30 -14.39 21.07
N GLU A 94 -4.88 -13.58 22.02
CA GLU A 94 -5.09 -12.13 21.96
C GLU A 94 -4.24 -11.48 20.85
N ASP A 95 -3.00 -11.95 20.68
CA ASP A 95 -2.13 -11.47 19.61
C ASP A 95 -2.63 -11.91 18.22
N GLU A 96 -3.14 -13.16 18.08
CA GLU A 96 -3.82 -13.61 16.86
C GLU A 96 -4.99 -12.71 16.50
N LYS A 97 -5.81 -12.34 17.47
CA LYS A 97 -6.96 -11.46 17.28
C LYS A 97 -6.55 -10.06 16.82
N LYS A 98 -5.48 -9.50 17.42
CA LYS A 98 -4.92 -8.19 16.99
C LYS A 98 -4.39 -8.24 15.56
N LEU A 99 -3.56 -9.24 15.24
CA LEU A 99 -3.01 -9.41 13.90
C LEU A 99 -4.10 -9.68 12.86
N SER A 100 -5.13 -10.46 13.21
CA SER A 100 -6.27 -10.72 12.32
C SER A 100 -7.04 -9.44 11.99
N ARG A 101 -7.27 -8.56 12.97
CA ARG A 101 -7.88 -7.25 12.74
C ARG A 101 -7.03 -6.38 11.84
N THR A 102 -5.73 -6.28 12.12
CA THR A 102 -4.79 -5.50 11.29
C THR A 102 -4.78 -6.02 9.85
N PHE A 103 -4.80 -7.33 9.65
CA PHE A 103 -4.87 -7.96 8.32
C PHE A 103 -6.14 -7.57 7.57
N GLU A 104 -7.30 -7.61 8.23
CA GLU A 104 -8.58 -7.20 7.63
C GLU A 104 -8.61 -5.70 7.32
N ASP A 105 -8.11 -4.84 8.19
CA ASP A 105 -8.02 -3.40 7.96
C ASP A 105 -7.14 -3.07 6.73
N LEU A 106 -5.99 -3.76 6.61
CA LEU A 106 -5.13 -3.64 5.43
C LEU A 106 -5.82 -4.13 4.16
N ARG A 107 -6.59 -5.23 4.23
CA ARG A 107 -7.36 -5.78 3.10
C ARG A 107 -8.43 -4.80 2.62
N ILE A 108 -9.17 -4.20 3.55
CA ILE A 108 -10.19 -3.19 3.26
C ILE A 108 -9.55 -1.95 2.63
N SER A 109 -8.47 -1.44 3.23
CA SER A 109 -7.73 -0.28 2.71
C SER A 109 -7.21 -0.52 1.28
N LEU A 110 -6.62 -1.69 1.02
CA LEU A 110 -6.16 -2.08 -0.32
C LEU A 110 -7.30 -2.13 -1.33
N SER A 111 -8.46 -2.66 -0.94
CA SER A 111 -9.64 -2.68 -1.80
C SER A 111 -10.12 -1.27 -2.16
N GLN A 112 -10.13 -0.35 -1.19
CA GLN A 112 -10.51 1.05 -1.40
C GLN A 112 -9.52 1.77 -2.32
N LEU A 113 -8.22 1.62 -2.09
CA LEU A 113 -7.17 2.23 -2.92
C LEU A 113 -7.21 1.69 -4.35
N SER A 114 -7.39 0.37 -4.51
CA SER A 114 -7.49 -0.27 -5.83
C SER A 114 -8.73 0.18 -6.58
N ALA A 115 -9.87 0.33 -5.91
CA ALA A 115 -11.10 0.84 -6.52
C ALA A 115 -10.94 2.31 -6.94
N ARG A 116 -10.33 3.14 -6.09
CA ARG A 116 -10.03 4.55 -6.42
C ARG A 116 -9.10 4.65 -7.62
N LYS A 117 -7.98 3.89 -7.61
CA LYS A 117 -7.05 3.84 -8.75
C LYS A 117 -7.78 3.46 -10.03
N LYS A 118 -8.57 2.39 -10.03
CA LYS A 118 -9.34 1.93 -11.17
C LYS A 118 -10.29 3.00 -11.71
N THR A 119 -10.99 3.71 -10.83
CA THR A 119 -11.89 4.80 -11.23
C THR A 119 -11.15 5.91 -11.97
N ILE A 120 -9.96 6.30 -11.46
CA ILE A 120 -9.16 7.36 -12.10
C ILE A 120 -8.59 6.85 -13.44
N GLU A 121 -8.15 5.60 -13.53
CA GLU A 121 -7.69 4.98 -14.78
C GLU A 121 -8.81 4.89 -15.83
N GLU A 122 -10.05 4.60 -15.42
CA GLU A 122 -11.21 4.62 -16.30
C GLU A 122 -11.51 6.03 -16.81
N MET A 123 -11.41 7.06 -15.96
CA MET A 123 -11.52 8.47 -16.37
C MET A 123 -10.43 8.85 -17.39
N GLU A 124 -9.19 8.43 -17.16
CA GLU A 124 -8.06 8.65 -18.08
C GLU A 124 -8.30 7.95 -19.41
N SER A 125 -8.64 6.67 -19.41
CA SER A 125 -8.85 5.89 -20.64
C SER A 125 -10.02 6.41 -21.47
N ASN A 126 -11.03 7.01 -20.82
CA ASN A 126 -12.15 7.66 -21.46
C ASN A 126 -11.89 9.11 -21.89
N TYR A 127 -10.71 9.63 -21.59
CA TYR A 127 -10.37 11.05 -21.79
C TYR A 127 -11.40 12.00 -21.14
N GLU A 128 -11.85 11.67 -19.93
CA GLU A 128 -12.76 12.53 -19.20
C GLU A 128 -12.08 13.85 -18.81
N GLY A 129 -12.77 14.98 -19.08
CA GLY A 129 -12.21 16.30 -18.90
C GLY A 129 -11.46 16.84 -20.12
N TYR A 130 -11.17 16.00 -21.11
CA TYR A 130 -10.63 16.46 -22.38
C TYR A 130 -11.73 17.00 -23.31
N ASN A 131 -11.33 17.89 -24.23
CA ASN A 131 -12.19 18.41 -25.26
C ASN A 131 -12.81 17.29 -26.09
N TYR A 132 -14.06 17.47 -26.55
CA TYR A 132 -14.71 16.46 -27.40
C TYR A 132 -13.88 16.09 -28.63
N ALA A 133 -13.25 17.08 -29.25
CA ALA A 133 -12.38 16.87 -30.40
C ALA A 133 -11.19 15.93 -30.09
N VAL A 134 -10.59 16.05 -28.89
CA VAL A 134 -9.50 15.15 -28.44
C VAL A 134 -10.02 13.72 -28.33
N ARG A 135 -11.13 13.54 -27.61
CA ARG A 135 -11.75 12.21 -27.45
C ARG A 135 -12.09 11.56 -28.80
N TYR A 136 -12.60 12.36 -29.73
CA TYR A 136 -12.91 11.88 -31.07
C TYR A 136 -11.65 11.38 -31.81
N ILE A 137 -10.57 12.17 -31.85
CA ILE A 137 -9.32 11.79 -32.52
C ILE A 137 -8.68 10.57 -31.86
N MET A 138 -8.60 10.53 -30.52
CA MET A 138 -7.96 9.42 -29.81
C MET A 138 -8.71 8.09 -30.00
N ARG A 139 -10.04 8.14 -30.21
CA ARG A 139 -10.88 6.96 -30.49
C ARG A 139 -10.98 6.61 -31.96
N SER A 140 -10.54 7.49 -32.87
CA SER A 140 -10.71 7.30 -34.34
C SER A 140 -9.80 6.24 -34.95
N GLY A 141 -8.74 5.82 -34.25
CA GLY A 141 -7.75 4.86 -34.75
C GLY A 141 -6.95 5.35 -35.96
N LEU A 142 -6.87 6.67 -36.18
CA LEU A 142 -6.09 7.24 -37.30
C LEU A 142 -4.61 6.93 -37.14
N SER A 143 -3.97 6.47 -38.20
CA SER A 143 -2.54 6.19 -38.22
C SER A 143 -1.70 7.47 -38.06
N GLY A 144 -0.52 7.34 -37.45
CA GLY A 144 0.41 8.44 -37.25
C GLY A 144 -0.02 9.44 -36.14
N ILE A 145 -1.01 9.12 -35.31
CA ILE A 145 -1.31 9.83 -34.07
C ILE A 145 -0.52 9.19 -32.94
N HIS A 146 0.31 9.99 -32.26
CA HIS A 146 1.11 9.50 -31.13
C HIS A 146 0.36 9.62 -29.79
N GLY A 147 -0.47 10.66 -29.64
CA GLY A 147 -1.22 10.91 -28.41
C GLY A 147 -1.41 12.39 -28.13
N VAL A 148 -2.01 12.72 -27.00
CA VAL A 148 -2.04 14.08 -26.48
C VAL A 148 -0.73 14.41 -25.76
N VAL A 149 -0.34 15.68 -25.73
CA VAL A 149 0.89 16.10 -25.03
C VAL A 149 0.93 15.59 -23.60
N ALA A 150 -0.19 15.65 -22.88
CA ALA A 150 -0.30 15.15 -21.51
C ALA A 150 0.08 13.66 -21.36
N ASP A 151 -0.14 12.81 -22.39
CA ASP A 151 0.18 11.38 -22.34
C ASP A 151 1.65 11.08 -22.64
N LEU A 152 2.35 12.03 -23.27
CA LEU A 152 3.72 11.87 -23.75
C LEU A 152 4.77 12.43 -22.81
N ILE A 153 4.35 13.00 -21.68
CA ILE A 153 5.21 13.60 -20.66
C ILE A 153 4.99 12.94 -19.29
N THR A 154 6.05 12.88 -18.51
CA THR A 154 6.02 12.54 -17.09
C THR A 154 6.52 13.70 -16.29
N VAL A 155 5.73 14.17 -15.33
CA VAL A 155 6.03 15.33 -14.48
C VAL A 155 6.43 14.83 -13.09
N PRO A 156 7.54 15.31 -12.52
CA PRO A 156 7.92 14.99 -11.13
C PRO A 156 6.90 15.54 -10.13
N GLU A 157 6.80 14.88 -9.00
CA GLU A 157 5.94 15.28 -7.89
C GLU A 157 6.22 16.73 -7.45
N GLY A 158 5.15 17.52 -7.31
CA GLY A 158 5.21 18.93 -6.93
C GLY A 158 5.38 19.91 -8.10
N TYR A 159 5.52 19.44 -9.34
CA TYR A 159 5.61 20.29 -10.53
C TYR A 159 4.32 20.28 -11.39
N GLU A 160 3.34 19.47 -11.03
CA GLU A 160 2.13 19.25 -11.82
C GLU A 160 1.40 20.54 -12.13
N THR A 161 1.11 21.35 -11.10
CA THR A 161 0.41 22.64 -11.22
C THR A 161 1.19 23.61 -12.09
N ALA A 162 2.51 23.71 -11.90
CA ALA A 162 3.36 24.59 -12.69
C ALA A 162 3.38 24.21 -14.17
N ILE A 163 3.59 22.92 -14.47
CA ILE A 163 3.65 22.42 -15.85
C ILE A 163 2.27 22.49 -16.51
N GLU A 164 1.20 22.15 -15.80
CA GLU A 164 -0.17 22.29 -16.29
C GLU A 164 -0.49 23.75 -16.66
N THR A 165 -0.13 24.68 -15.79
CA THR A 165 -0.28 26.12 -16.04
C THR A 165 0.60 26.59 -17.21
N ALA A 166 1.84 26.11 -17.27
CA ALA A 166 2.76 26.46 -18.35
C ALA A 166 2.26 26.00 -19.72
N LEU A 167 1.75 24.79 -19.81
CA LEU A 167 1.21 24.21 -21.03
C LEU A 167 -0.20 24.73 -21.34
N GLY A 168 -1.03 24.94 -20.34
CA GLY A 168 -2.41 25.36 -20.50
C GLY A 168 -3.17 24.49 -21.51
N ALA A 169 -3.81 25.12 -22.50
CA ALA A 169 -4.50 24.40 -23.57
C ALA A 169 -3.57 23.47 -24.40
N GLY A 170 -2.27 23.72 -24.38
CA GLY A 170 -1.26 22.89 -25.06
C GLY A 170 -1.19 21.46 -24.56
N LEU A 171 -1.60 21.18 -23.31
CA LEU A 171 -1.73 19.82 -22.77
C LEU A 171 -2.62 18.90 -23.63
N GLN A 172 -3.64 19.49 -24.24
CA GLN A 172 -4.61 18.76 -25.07
C GLN A 172 -4.25 18.77 -26.57
N ASN A 173 -3.10 19.33 -26.97
CA ASN A 173 -2.64 19.26 -28.35
C ASN A 173 -2.31 17.84 -28.72
N ILE A 174 -2.59 17.46 -29.95
CA ILE A 174 -2.30 16.12 -30.48
C ILE A 174 -0.91 16.14 -31.12
N VAL A 175 -0.05 15.25 -30.64
CA VAL A 175 1.24 14.98 -31.30
C VAL A 175 1.03 13.92 -32.36
N CYS A 176 1.55 14.14 -33.54
CA CYS A 176 1.45 13.23 -34.66
C CYS A 176 2.79 13.11 -35.42
N GLU A 177 2.93 12.08 -36.23
CA GLU A 177 4.14 11.73 -36.96
C GLU A 177 4.59 12.88 -37.89
N ASN A 178 3.67 13.32 -38.76
CA ASN A 178 3.95 14.26 -39.81
C ASN A 178 2.73 15.10 -40.21
N ASP A 179 2.94 16.01 -41.16
CA ASP A 179 1.90 16.91 -41.65
C ASP A 179 0.74 16.18 -42.32
N GLU A 180 0.98 15.04 -42.96
CA GLU A 180 -0.09 14.27 -43.62
C GLU A 180 -1.02 13.63 -42.59
N SER A 181 -0.48 13.11 -41.50
CA SER A 181 -1.27 12.62 -40.36
C SER A 181 -2.11 13.75 -39.73
N ALA A 182 -1.52 14.94 -39.58
CA ALA A 182 -2.26 16.12 -39.10
C ALA A 182 -3.41 16.51 -40.04
N LYS A 183 -3.15 16.56 -41.35
CA LYS A 183 -4.18 16.84 -42.38
C LYS A 183 -5.31 15.83 -42.39
N ALA A 184 -4.98 14.53 -42.28
CA ALA A 184 -5.98 13.46 -42.18
C ALA A 184 -6.88 13.64 -40.97
N ALA A 185 -6.29 13.92 -39.81
CA ALA A 185 -7.02 14.17 -38.55
C ALA A 185 -7.91 15.43 -38.63
N ILE A 186 -7.41 16.53 -39.23
CA ILE A 186 -8.20 17.75 -39.48
C ILE A 186 -9.40 17.46 -40.39
N ARG A 187 -9.21 16.66 -41.46
CA ARG A 187 -10.32 16.25 -42.34
C ARG A 187 -11.37 15.46 -41.59
N ALA A 188 -10.95 14.52 -40.74
CA ALA A 188 -11.87 13.74 -39.91
C ALA A 188 -12.66 14.61 -38.93
N LEU A 189 -12.02 15.58 -38.25
CA LEU A 189 -12.68 16.55 -37.40
C LEU A 189 -13.74 17.38 -38.15
N LYS A 190 -13.39 17.86 -39.35
CA LYS A 190 -14.33 18.64 -40.17
C LYS A 190 -15.52 17.80 -40.63
N ALA A 191 -15.30 16.60 -41.15
CA ALA A 191 -16.35 15.70 -41.61
C ALA A 191 -17.37 15.36 -40.53
N ASN A 192 -16.91 15.21 -39.28
CA ASN A 192 -17.75 14.83 -38.14
C ASN A 192 -18.17 16.00 -37.25
N LYS A 193 -17.85 17.24 -37.66
CA LYS A 193 -18.14 18.47 -36.87
C LYS A 193 -17.68 18.37 -35.40
N ALA A 194 -16.54 17.69 -35.20
CA ALA A 194 -16.06 17.32 -33.86
C ALA A 194 -15.28 18.45 -33.15
N GLY A 195 -15.21 19.64 -33.75
CA GLY A 195 -14.56 20.79 -33.14
C GLY A 195 -13.19 21.11 -33.73
N ARG A 196 -12.35 21.80 -32.97
CA ARG A 196 -11.04 22.29 -33.41
C ARG A 196 -9.95 21.86 -32.45
N LEU A 197 -8.81 21.38 -33.00
CA LEU A 197 -7.62 21.01 -32.25
C LEU A 197 -6.35 21.55 -32.93
N THR A 198 -5.30 21.67 -32.11
CA THR A 198 -3.94 21.91 -32.60
C THR A 198 -3.22 20.57 -32.72
N PHE A 199 -2.59 20.34 -33.86
CA PHE A 199 -1.74 19.18 -34.13
C PHE A 199 -0.29 19.63 -34.15
N LEU A 200 0.60 18.79 -33.58
CA LEU A 200 2.03 19.05 -33.46
C LEU A 200 2.78 17.92 -34.17
N PRO A 201 3.04 18.05 -35.52
CA PRO A 201 3.79 17.07 -36.25
C PRO A 201 5.25 17.02 -35.81
N VAL A 202 5.74 15.85 -35.38
CA VAL A 202 7.12 15.64 -34.94
C VAL A 202 8.12 15.97 -36.06
N SER A 203 7.75 15.71 -37.30
CA SER A 203 8.59 16.01 -38.48
C SER A 203 8.83 17.51 -38.70
N SER A 204 7.88 18.35 -38.32
CA SER A 204 7.85 19.78 -38.75
C SER A 204 7.99 20.75 -37.57
N VAL A 205 7.46 20.41 -36.38
CA VAL A 205 7.51 21.30 -35.23
C VAL A 205 8.94 21.43 -34.73
N ARG A 206 9.43 22.66 -34.66
CA ARG A 206 10.74 23.02 -34.10
C ARG A 206 10.56 24.15 -33.11
N GLY A 207 10.91 23.87 -31.85
CA GLY A 207 10.97 24.86 -30.79
C GLY A 207 12.39 25.41 -30.62
N ARG A 208 12.48 26.63 -30.12
CA ARG A 208 13.74 27.21 -29.66
C ARG A 208 13.69 27.25 -28.14
N THR A 209 14.71 26.68 -27.51
CA THR A 209 14.95 26.83 -26.07
C THR A 209 15.76 28.09 -25.84
N SER A 210 15.35 28.89 -24.89
CA SER A 210 16.09 30.06 -24.45
C SER A 210 16.55 29.84 -23.02
N TYR A 211 17.74 29.32 -22.86
CA TYR A 211 18.36 29.10 -21.56
C TYR A 211 19.19 30.32 -21.19
N GLU A 212 18.70 31.12 -20.25
CA GLU A 212 19.44 32.19 -19.59
C GLU A 212 20.21 31.59 -18.40
N GLU A 213 21.40 31.02 -18.67
CA GLU A 213 22.20 30.26 -17.69
C GLU A 213 22.43 31.02 -16.37
N ARG A 214 22.50 32.36 -16.42
CA ARG A 214 22.59 33.19 -15.21
C ARG A 214 21.39 33.04 -14.25
N LEU A 215 20.23 32.62 -14.73
CA LEU A 215 19.06 32.39 -13.88
C LEU A 215 19.21 31.15 -12.98
N ARG A 216 20.04 30.17 -13.37
CA ARG A 216 20.28 28.97 -12.54
C ARG A 216 20.85 29.27 -11.16
N GLN A 217 21.55 30.40 -11.02
CA GLN A 217 22.16 30.82 -9.76
C GLN A 217 21.21 31.69 -8.90
N GLU A 218 20.05 32.04 -9.42
CA GLU A 218 19.08 32.85 -8.70
C GLU A 218 18.33 32.01 -7.65
N ALA A 219 18.14 32.59 -6.47
CA ALA A 219 17.33 31.97 -5.44
C ALA A 219 15.89 31.75 -5.96
N GLY A 220 15.34 30.56 -5.72
CA GLY A 220 13.99 30.20 -6.17
C GLY A 220 13.91 29.70 -7.61
N PHE A 221 15.02 29.55 -8.32
CA PHE A 221 15.05 28.87 -9.62
C PHE A 221 14.85 27.38 -9.46
N ARG A 222 13.90 26.79 -10.19
CA ARG A 222 13.60 25.35 -10.18
C ARG A 222 14.01 24.64 -11.45
N GLY A 223 14.00 25.30 -12.59
CA GLY A 223 14.43 24.74 -13.87
C GLY A 223 13.83 25.45 -15.05
N PHE A 224 14.41 25.20 -16.22
CA PHE A 224 13.77 25.57 -17.48
C PHE A 224 12.70 24.53 -17.80
N GLY A 225 11.59 24.96 -18.40
CA GLY A 225 10.42 24.13 -18.64
C GLY A 225 10.70 22.72 -19.16
N PRO A 226 11.50 22.55 -20.23
CA PRO A 226 11.81 21.21 -20.74
C PRO A 226 12.65 20.33 -19.78
N GLU A 227 13.34 20.91 -18.82
CA GLU A 227 14.17 20.18 -17.83
C GLU A 227 13.35 19.72 -16.64
N CYS A 228 12.15 20.29 -16.42
CA CYS A 228 11.28 19.97 -15.30
C CYS A 228 10.34 18.78 -15.56
N LEU A 229 10.54 18.04 -16.64
CA LEU A 229 9.72 16.87 -17.00
C LEU A 229 10.54 15.86 -17.81
N THR A 230 10.03 14.64 -17.88
CA THR A 230 10.66 13.56 -18.66
C THR A 230 9.77 13.20 -19.86
N PHE A 231 10.38 12.94 -20.99
CA PHE A 231 9.70 12.58 -22.24
C PHE A 231 10.64 11.80 -23.19
N ASP A 232 10.06 11.12 -24.16
CA ASP A 232 10.85 10.45 -25.22
C ASP A 232 11.60 11.50 -26.07
N PRO A 233 12.91 11.36 -26.31
CA PRO A 233 13.73 12.30 -27.07
C PRO A 233 13.18 12.67 -28.44
N ARG A 234 12.42 11.81 -29.10
CA ARG A 234 11.75 12.11 -30.37
C ARG A 234 10.81 13.31 -30.31
N TYR A 235 10.28 13.65 -29.11
CA TYR A 235 9.38 14.79 -28.90
C TYR A 235 10.11 16.08 -28.51
N GLN A 236 11.45 16.08 -28.52
CA GLN A 236 12.24 17.26 -28.13
C GLN A 236 11.81 18.55 -28.84
N GLY A 237 11.53 18.48 -30.14
CA GLY A 237 11.06 19.63 -30.91
C GLY A 237 9.72 20.17 -30.42
N VAL A 238 8.80 19.28 -30.10
CA VAL A 238 7.46 19.61 -29.59
C VAL A 238 7.56 20.22 -28.19
N ILE A 239 8.32 19.60 -27.30
CA ILE A 239 8.48 20.08 -25.92
C ILE A 239 9.21 21.45 -25.92
N SER A 240 10.24 21.61 -26.74
CA SER A 240 10.91 22.89 -26.91
C SER A 240 9.98 23.98 -27.49
N TYR A 241 9.07 23.61 -28.39
CA TYR A 241 8.06 24.55 -28.90
C TYR A 241 7.09 25.00 -27.80
N LEU A 242 6.64 24.10 -26.95
CA LEU A 242 5.66 24.40 -25.90
C LEU A 242 6.28 25.08 -24.67
N LEU A 243 7.44 24.62 -24.21
CA LEU A 243 8.05 25.00 -22.94
C LEU A 243 9.43 25.66 -23.06
N GLY A 244 9.99 25.79 -24.26
CA GLY A 244 11.37 26.27 -24.45
C GLY A 244 11.65 27.68 -23.99
N ARG A 245 10.63 28.45 -23.63
CA ARG A 245 10.74 29.81 -23.08
C ARG A 245 10.08 29.93 -21.71
N VAL A 246 9.87 28.83 -21.03
CA VAL A 246 9.27 28.77 -19.68
C VAL A 246 10.37 28.52 -18.65
N VAL A 247 10.27 29.22 -17.53
CA VAL A 247 11.09 29.04 -16.33
C VAL A 247 10.16 28.72 -15.18
N ILE A 248 10.44 27.64 -14.47
CA ILE A 248 9.74 27.27 -13.25
C ILE A 248 10.48 27.83 -12.05
N VAL A 249 9.75 28.45 -11.14
CA VAL A 249 10.27 29.12 -9.95
C VAL A 249 9.44 28.80 -8.72
N ASP A 250 10.00 29.07 -7.53
CA ASP A 250 9.31 28.77 -6.26
C ASP A 250 8.00 29.54 -6.10
N ASP A 251 8.09 30.86 -6.16
CA ASP A 251 6.99 31.77 -5.85
C ASP A 251 7.01 33.04 -6.71
N MET A 252 6.00 33.90 -6.50
CA MET A 252 5.84 35.09 -7.26
C MET A 252 6.95 36.12 -7.01
N ASP A 253 7.50 36.22 -5.80
CA ASP A 253 8.58 37.19 -5.49
C ASP A 253 9.85 36.81 -6.25
N HIS A 254 10.17 35.55 -6.34
CA HIS A 254 11.26 35.03 -7.16
C HIS A 254 10.99 35.26 -8.66
N ALA A 255 9.75 34.98 -9.11
CA ALA A 255 9.34 35.20 -10.49
C ALA A 255 9.52 36.67 -10.89
N VAL A 256 9.08 37.62 -10.07
CA VAL A 256 9.23 39.08 -10.32
C VAL A 256 10.70 39.52 -10.40
N ARG A 257 11.55 39.00 -9.51
CA ARG A 257 12.98 39.30 -9.53
C ARG A 257 13.67 38.82 -10.79
N MET A 258 13.38 37.52 -11.16
CA MET A 258 14.00 36.91 -12.32
C MET A 258 13.47 37.43 -13.64
N SER A 259 12.18 37.87 -13.72
CA SER A 259 11.60 38.41 -14.94
C SER A 259 12.29 39.70 -15.41
N LYS A 260 12.81 40.51 -14.46
CA LYS A 260 13.58 41.70 -14.76
C LYS A 260 14.95 41.43 -15.40
N LYS A 261 15.48 40.21 -15.18
CA LYS A 261 16.79 39.73 -15.69
C LYS A 261 16.65 38.87 -16.95
N GLY A 262 15.55 38.12 -17.09
CA GLY A 262 15.28 37.18 -18.16
C GLY A 262 14.28 37.76 -19.19
N GLY A 263 14.73 38.60 -20.09
CA GLY A 263 13.86 39.25 -21.09
C GLY A 263 13.23 38.21 -22.05
N GLY A 264 11.90 38.27 -22.19
CA GLY A 264 11.15 37.44 -23.14
C GLY A 264 10.89 36.00 -22.68
N LEU A 265 11.18 35.64 -21.43
CA LEU A 265 10.81 34.37 -20.81
C LEU A 265 9.47 34.51 -20.09
N ARG A 266 8.80 33.38 -19.95
CA ARG A 266 7.59 33.20 -19.15
C ARG A 266 7.96 32.47 -17.87
N PHE A 267 7.64 33.08 -16.72
CA PHE A 267 7.91 32.50 -15.42
C PHE A 267 6.63 31.92 -14.85
N VAL A 268 6.70 30.70 -14.31
CA VAL A 268 5.57 30.02 -13.71
C VAL A 268 5.99 29.52 -12.34
N THR A 269 5.23 29.86 -11.31
CA THR A 269 5.48 29.40 -9.94
C THR A 269 4.99 27.97 -9.72
N LEU A 270 5.48 27.31 -8.68
CA LEU A 270 4.98 25.97 -8.31
C LEU A 270 3.47 25.99 -8.00
N ASP A 271 2.95 27.11 -7.50
CA ASP A 271 1.51 27.31 -7.24
C ASP A 271 0.69 27.67 -8.50
N GLY A 272 1.34 27.77 -9.66
CA GLY A 272 0.66 28.05 -10.93
C GLY A 272 0.39 29.50 -11.23
N GLU A 273 1.07 30.43 -10.59
CA GLU A 273 1.03 31.87 -10.94
C GLU A 273 1.98 32.13 -12.10
N VAL A 274 1.71 33.13 -12.91
CA VAL A 274 2.43 33.35 -14.16
C VAL A 274 2.86 34.79 -14.34
N ILE A 275 4.10 35.01 -14.75
CA ILE A 275 4.56 36.24 -15.37
C ILE A 275 4.85 35.99 -16.84
N ASN A 276 4.06 36.58 -17.71
CA ASN A 276 4.26 36.47 -19.16
C ASN A 276 5.48 37.30 -19.63
N ALA A 277 6.02 36.93 -20.79
CA ALA A 277 7.18 37.60 -21.39
C ALA A 277 7.01 39.14 -21.57
N GLY A 278 5.76 39.63 -21.65
CA GLY A 278 5.43 41.05 -21.70
C GLY A 278 5.20 41.69 -20.34
N GLY A 279 5.45 40.99 -19.21
CA GLY A 279 5.29 41.54 -17.85
C GLY A 279 3.88 41.41 -17.27
N ALA A 280 2.90 40.91 -18.02
CA ALA A 280 1.56 40.66 -17.47
C ALA A 280 1.60 39.54 -16.43
N ILE A 281 1.01 39.81 -15.26
CA ILE A 281 0.97 38.87 -14.14
C ILE A 281 -0.43 38.25 -14.07
N THR A 282 -0.49 36.93 -13.98
CA THR A 282 -1.70 36.13 -13.76
C THR A 282 -1.52 35.34 -12.51
N GLY A 283 -2.43 35.43 -11.55
CA GLY A 283 -2.39 34.71 -10.28
C GLY A 283 -3.80 34.46 -9.75
N GLY A 284 -3.88 33.71 -8.67
CA GLY A 284 -5.12 33.31 -8.01
C GLY A 284 -5.39 31.79 -8.20
N LYS A 285 -6.19 31.23 -7.30
CA LYS A 285 -6.51 29.79 -7.35
C LYS A 285 -7.41 29.48 -8.55
N TYR A 286 -6.96 28.58 -9.38
CA TYR A 286 -7.75 28.04 -10.48
C TYR A 286 -8.97 27.28 -9.90
N LYS A 287 -10.17 27.82 -10.10
CA LYS A 287 -11.41 27.21 -9.58
C LYS A 287 -11.92 26.04 -10.43
N ASN A 288 -11.32 25.76 -11.57
CA ASN A 288 -11.75 24.69 -12.45
C ASN A 288 -11.18 23.34 -12.00
N LYS A 289 -11.90 22.66 -11.12
CA LYS A 289 -11.71 21.23 -10.76
C LYS A 289 -11.90 20.26 -11.93
N THR A 290 -12.05 20.72 -13.17
CA THR A 290 -12.52 19.88 -14.26
C THR A 290 -11.42 19.22 -15.07
N ALA A 291 -10.17 19.52 -14.84
CA ALA A 291 -9.09 18.78 -15.51
C ALA A 291 -7.72 19.10 -14.94
N ASN A 292 -7.43 18.74 -13.75
CA ASN A 292 -6.05 18.53 -13.36
C ASN A 292 -5.61 17.17 -13.97
N ILE A 293 -5.34 17.20 -15.27
CA ILE A 293 -4.96 15.99 -16.02
C ILE A 293 -3.66 15.43 -15.47
N LEU A 294 -2.69 16.30 -15.16
CA LEU A 294 -1.40 15.89 -14.60
C LEU A 294 -1.54 15.44 -13.15
N ASP A 295 -2.38 16.10 -12.35
CA ASP A 295 -2.66 15.69 -10.98
C ASP A 295 -3.25 14.27 -10.92
N ARG A 296 -4.14 13.90 -11.85
CA ARG A 296 -4.68 12.53 -11.92
C ARG A 296 -3.60 11.49 -12.18
N LYS A 297 -2.65 11.78 -13.08
CA LYS A 297 -1.52 10.89 -13.36
C LYS A 297 -0.60 10.75 -12.15
N ALA A 298 -0.31 11.85 -11.47
CA ALA A 298 0.44 11.83 -10.23
C ALA A 298 -0.30 11.04 -9.13
N GLU A 299 -1.63 11.19 -9.03
CA GLU A 299 -2.47 10.45 -8.10
C GLU A 299 -2.43 8.93 -8.38
N ILE A 300 -2.51 8.50 -9.65
CA ILE A 300 -2.36 7.08 -10.02
C ILE A 300 -1.02 6.53 -9.55
N GLN A 301 0.08 7.25 -9.81
CA GLN A 301 1.43 6.83 -9.40
C GLN A 301 1.57 6.78 -7.87
N SER A 302 0.99 7.73 -7.16
CA SER A 302 0.97 7.76 -5.69
C SER A 302 0.18 6.58 -5.13
N LEU A 303 -1.00 6.31 -5.67
CA LEU A 303 -1.84 5.17 -5.29
C LEU A 303 -1.14 3.83 -5.56
N GLU A 304 -0.40 3.71 -6.68
CA GLU A 304 0.39 2.50 -6.97
C GLU A 304 1.45 2.24 -5.92
N LYS A 305 2.21 3.27 -5.54
CA LYS A 305 3.23 3.16 -4.49
C LYS A 305 2.60 2.76 -3.15
N GLU A 306 1.47 3.38 -2.80
CA GLU A 306 0.75 3.09 -1.56
C GLU A 306 0.20 1.66 -1.55
N ILE A 307 -0.38 1.19 -2.66
CA ILE A 307 -0.87 -0.18 -2.83
C ILE A 307 0.25 -1.18 -2.66
N ILE A 308 1.41 -0.95 -3.29
CA ILE A 308 2.60 -1.81 -3.15
C ILE A 308 3.05 -1.86 -1.68
N GLY A 309 3.16 -0.70 -1.03
CA GLY A 309 3.56 -0.62 0.38
C GLY A 309 2.61 -1.37 1.32
N LYS A 310 1.30 -1.16 1.15
CA LYS A 310 0.28 -1.85 1.96
C LYS A 310 0.18 -3.35 1.65
N ASN A 311 0.42 -3.78 0.40
CA ASN A 311 0.51 -5.21 0.08
C ASN A 311 1.67 -5.88 0.82
N ASN A 312 2.84 -5.26 0.83
CA ASN A 312 4.00 -5.78 1.55
C ASN A 312 3.70 -5.90 3.06
N GLN A 313 3.05 -4.88 3.65
CA GLN A 313 2.62 -4.92 5.05
C GLN A 313 1.60 -6.04 5.32
N LYS A 314 0.60 -6.20 4.44
CA LYS A 314 -0.41 -7.26 4.54
C LYS A 314 0.25 -8.65 4.48
N ASP A 315 1.21 -8.85 3.58
CA ASP A 315 1.90 -10.13 3.41
C ASP A 315 2.82 -10.43 4.61
N GLU A 316 3.43 -9.41 5.23
CA GLU A 316 4.19 -9.56 6.48
C GLU A 316 3.28 -9.94 7.65
N VAL A 317 2.16 -9.23 7.82
CA VAL A 317 1.16 -9.53 8.85
C VAL A 317 0.56 -10.92 8.63
N GLY A 318 0.29 -11.29 7.37
CA GLY A 318 -0.21 -12.60 6.99
C GLY A 318 0.72 -13.73 7.42
N ARG A 319 2.02 -13.60 7.15
CA ARG A 319 3.04 -14.58 7.59
C ARG A 319 3.12 -14.69 9.12
N LYS A 320 3.08 -13.55 9.83
CA LYS A 320 3.07 -13.55 11.30
C LYS A 320 1.82 -14.23 11.87
N LEU A 321 0.67 -13.97 11.26
CA LEU A 321 -0.60 -14.57 11.65
C LEU A 321 -0.60 -16.09 11.42
N GLU A 322 -0.07 -16.55 10.30
CA GLU A 322 0.06 -17.98 9.97
C GLU A 322 0.98 -18.69 10.96
N SER A 323 2.18 -18.17 11.20
CA SER A 323 3.12 -18.71 12.19
C SER A 323 2.53 -18.76 13.61
N LEU A 324 1.76 -17.73 14.00
CA LEU A 324 1.10 -17.69 15.31
C LEU A 324 -0.02 -18.74 15.40
N ARG A 325 -0.77 -18.94 14.32
CA ARG A 325 -1.82 -19.99 14.24
C ARG A 325 -1.23 -21.40 14.30
N GLU A 326 -0.11 -21.62 13.62
CA GLU A 326 0.63 -22.88 13.75
C GLU A 326 1.10 -23.10 15.19
N GLY A 327 1.64 -22.07 15.85
CA GLY A 327 2.00 -22.10 17.26
C GLY A 327 0.81 -22.44 18.16
N ILE A 328 -0.33 -21.80 17.97
CA ILE A 328 -1.57 -22.06 18.70
C ILE A 328 -2.05 -23.51 18.47
N GLY A 329 -1.86 -24.05 17.26
CA GLY A 329 -2.21 -25.42 16.92
C GLY A 329 -1.30 -26.48 17.52
N GLY A 330 -0.07 -26.15 17.90
CA GLY A 330 0.89 -27.02 18.60
C GLY A 330 0.69 -27.12 20.12
N TYR A 331 -0.19 -26.31 20.71
CA TYR A 331 -0.56 -26.33 22.14
C TYR A 331 -1.81 -27.19 22.39
#